data_11306163120e0f79b456b0cc47cbc188
#
_entry.id   11306163120e0f79b456b0cc47cbc188
#
_cell.length_a   1.000
_cell.length_b   1.000
_cell.length_c   1.000
_cell.angle_alpha   90.00
_cell.angle_beta   90.00
_cell.angle_gamma   90.00
#
_symmetry.space_group_name_H-M   'P 1'
#
loop_
_entity.id
_entity.type
_entity.pdbx_description
1 polymer ?
#
loop_
_entity_poly.entity_id
_entity_poly.type
_entity_poly.pdbx_seq_one_letter_code
_entity_poly.pdbx_strand_id
1 'polypeptide(L)' 'MNVRLPDITGPIGMLKCLAALRRLPAGDALSFMVRDSDAYRTLAKIFDEDAGCRMTIEETAEGHHMIVRKL' A
#
# COMPACT_ATOMS: atom_id res chain seq x y z
N MET A 1 0.50 15.22 1.60
CA MET A 1 1.51 14.89 0.57
C MET A 1 1.39 13.43 0.18
N ASN A 2 1.57 13.12 -1.09
CA ASN A 2 1.56 11.75 -1.56
C ASN A 2 2.98 11.25 -1.75
N VAL A 3 3.29 10.09 -1.20
CA VAL A 3 4.61 9.45 -1.34
C VAL A 3 4.44 8.24 -2.24
N ARG A 4 5.23 8.18 -3.31
CA ARG A 4 5.22 7.04 -4.21
C ARG A 4 6.37 6.09 -3.89
N LEU A 5 6.03 4.83 -3.66
CA LEU A 5 7.01 3.79 -3.39
C LEU A 5 7.33 3.00 -4.66
N PRO A 6 8.49 2.34 -4.72
CA PRO A 6 8.79 1.37 -5.77
C PRO A 6 7.77 0.23 -5.77
N ASP A 7 7.71 -0.52 -6.86
CA ASP A 7 6.82 -1.68 -6.99
C ASP A 7 7.07 -2.68 -5.86
N ILE A 8 6.00 -3.22 -5.30
CA ILE A 8 6.07 -4.23 -4.24
C ILE A 8 6.09 -5.61 -4.92
N THR A 9 7.17 -6.34 -4.72
CA THR A 9 7.38 -7.63 -5.41
C THR A 9 7.66 -8.80 -4.47
N GLY A 10 7.65 -8.61 -3.16
CA GLY A 10 7.89 -9.69 -2.22
C GLY A 10 7.85 -9.24 -0.78
N PRO A 11 8.22 -10.13 0.17
CA PRO A 11 8.08 -9.86 1.61
C PRO A 11 8.86 -8.62 2.08
N ILE A 12 10.06 -8.40 1.55
CA ILE A 12 10.87 -7.25 1.93
C ILE A 12 10.20 -5.95 1.48
N GLY A 13 9.65 -5.94 0.26
CA GLY A 13 8.89 -4.79 -0.23
C GLY A 13 7.68 -4.50 0.62
N MET A 14 6.96 -5.53 1.06
CA MET A 14 5.82 -5.39 1.96
C MET A 14 6.22 -4.77 3.29
N LEU A 15 7.32 -5.23 3.88
CA LEU A 15 7.82 -4.67 5.13
C LEU A 15 8.20 -3.20 4.99
N LYS A 16 8.82 -2.83 3.88
CA LYS A 16 9.17 -1.43 3.60
C LYS A 16 7.92 -0.57 3.46
N CYS A 17 6.89 -1.09 2.81
CA CYS A 17 5.61 -0.40 2.66
C CYS A 17 4.97 -0.12 4.01
N LEU A 18 4.90 -1.13 4.88
CA LEU A 18 4.31 -0.99 6.21
C LEU A 18 5.12 -0.02 7.08
N ALA A 19 6.45 -0.06 6.98
CA ALA A 19 7.32 0.87 7.71
C ALA A 19 7.10 2.31 7.23
N ALA A 20 6.95 2.51 5.93
CA ALA A 20 6.69 3.83 5.35
C ALA A 20 5.34 4.38 5.83
N LEU A 21 4.32 3.53 5.89
CA LEU A 21 3.01 3.96 6.39
C LEU A 21 3.07 4.43 7.84
N ARG A 22 3.84 3.75 8.68
CA ARG A 22 3.98 4.13 10.09
C ARG A 22 4.61 5.49 10.26
N ARG A 23 5.50 5.89 9.34
CA ARG A 23 6.19 7.19 9.38
C ARG A 23 5.38 8.31 8.74
N LEU A 24 4.32 7.95 8.02
CA LEU A 24 3.55 8.92 7.26
C LEU A 24 2.72 9.78 8.20
N PRO A 25 2.74 11.12 8.06
CA PRO A 25 1.85 11.98 8.83
C PRO A 25 0.38 11.74 8.49
N ALA A 26 -0.49 11.98 9.43
CA ALA A 26 -1.94 11.88 9.20
C ALA A 26 -2.35 12.80 8.06
N GLY A 27 -3.22 12.31 7.19
CA GLY A 27 -3.67 13.04 6.00
C GLY A 27 -2.84 12.79 4.75
N ASP A 28 -1.61 12.30 4.90
CA ASP A 28 -0.77 11.96 3.76
C ASP A 28 -1.11 10.55 3.24
N ALA A 29 -0.67 10.25 2.04
CA ALA A 29 -0.96 8.97 1.39
C ALA A 29 0.30 8.36 0.79
N LEU A 30 0.33 7.01 0.76
CA LEU A 30 1.30 6.24 0.00
C LEU A 30 0.62 5.72 -1.26
N SER A 31 1.36 5.64 -2.36
CA SER A 31 0.91 4.93 -3.55
C SER A 31 2.00 3.99 -4.03
N PHE A 32 1.60 2.84 -4.52
CA PHE A 32 2.53 1.82 -5.00
C PHE A 32 1.81 0.81 -5.88
N MET A 33 2.58 0.13 -6.72
CA MET A 33 2.08 -0.93 -7.58
C MET A 33 2.42 -2.29 -6.96
N VAL A 34 1.47 -3.20 -6.94
CA VAL A 34 1.67 -4.58 -6.48
C VAL A 34 1.36 -5.51 -7.64
N ARG A 35 2.39 -6.23 -8.12
CA ARG A 35 2.25 -7.14 -9.26
C ARG A 35 2.02 -8.58 -8.82
N ASP A 36 2.44 -8.93 -7.61
CA ASP A 36 2.31 -10.27 -7.05
C ASP A 36 0.95 -10.40 -6.36
N SER A 37 0.14 -11.38 -6.79
CA SER A 37 -1.20 -11.59 -6.24
C SER A 37 -1.19 -11.91 -4.76
N ASP A 38 -0.20 -12.67 -4.27
CA ASP A 38 -0.12 -13.02 -2.85
C ASP A 38 0.21 -11.80 -2.01
N ALA A 39 1.16 -10.99 -2.46
CA ALA A 39 1.49 -9.73 -1.79
C ALA A 39 0.29 -8.79 -1.79
N TYR A 40 -0.43 -8.69 -2.91
CA TYR A 40 -1.63 -7.87 -3.01
C TYR A 40 -2.68 -8.28 -1.98
N ARG A 41 -3.00 -9.57 -1.90
CA ARG A 41 -4.02 -10.07 -0.96
C ARG A 41 -3.63 -9.79 0.49
N THR A 42 -2.36 -10.00 0.82
CA THR A 42 -1.85 -9.77 2.17
C THR A 42 -1.95 -8.30 2.55
N LEU A 43 -1.49 -7.41 1.69
CA LEU A 43 -1.54 -5.97 1.95
C LEU A 43 -2.97 -5.45 1.98
N ALA A 44 -3.81 -5.90 1.06
CA ALA A 44 -5.21 -5.49 1.04
C ALA A 44 -5.92 -5.85 2.34
N LYS A 45 -5.67 -7.06 2.87
CA LYS A 45 -6.25 -7.49 4.13
C LYS A 45 -5.75 -6.66 5.29
N ILE A 46 -4.44 -6.40 5.36
CA ILE A 46 -3.85 -5.60 6.43
C ILE A 46 -4.46 -4.19 6.45
N PHE A 47 -4.53 -3.54 5.30
CA PHE A 47 -5.04 -2.17 5.22
C PHE A 47 -6.56 -2.10 5.42
N ASP A 48 -7.29 -3.11 4.98
CA ASP A 48 -8.75 -3.16 5.16
C ASP A 48 -9.12 -3.30 6.65
N GLU A 49 -8.31 -4.00 7.41
CA GLU A 49 -8.52 -4.20 8.85
C GLU A 49 -7.98 -3.04 9.70
N ASP A 50 -7.22 -2.14 9.13
CA ASP A 50 -6.61 -1.01 9.84
C ASP A 50 -7.54 0.20 9.82
N ALA A 51 -8.12 0.51 10.98
CA ALA A 51 -9.01 1.66 11.13
C ALA A 51 -8.26 3.00 11.02
N GLY A 52 -6.93 3.00 11.09
CA GLY A 52 -6.11 4.21 11.00
C GLY A 52 -5.77 4.63 9.57
N CYS A 53 -6.24 3.90 8.57
CA CYS A 53 -5.98 4.25 7.18
C CYS A 53 -7.18 3.95 6.29
N ARG A 54 -7.17 4.54 5.09
CA ARG A 54 -8.17 4.30 4.06
C ARG A 54 -7.48 3.89 2.78
N MET A 55 -7.94 2.81 2.17
CA MET A 55 -7.33 2.22 1.00
C MET A 55 -8.21 2.39 -0.24
N THR A 56 -7.58 2.73 -1.36
CA THR A 56 -8.20 2.73 -2.68
C THR A 56 -7.37 1.82 -3.58
N ILE A 57 -8.02 1.00 -4.39
CA ILE A 57 -7.35 0.05 -5.29
C ILE A 57 -7.82 0.29 -6.71
N GLU A 58 -6.87 0.38 -7.64
CA GLU A 58 -7.14 0.43 -9.07
C GLU A 58 -6.50 -0.77 -9.74
N GLU A 59 -7.30 -1.55 -10.46
CA GLU A 59 -6.79 -2.69 -11.20
C GLU A 59 -6.24 -2.21 -12.55
N THR A 60 -5.03 -2.66 -12.89
CA THR A 60 -4.38 -2.32 -14.14
C THR A 60 -3.93 -3.58 -14.86
N ALA A 61 -3.51 -3.44 -16.12
CA ALA A 61 -2.98 -4.56 -16.89
C ALA A 61 -1.69 -5.13 -16.28
N GLU A 62 -0.97 -4.34 -15.49
CA GLU A 62 0.32 -4.72 -14.90
C GLU A 62 0.21 -5.21 -13.46
N GLY A 63 -0.94 -5.06 -12.81
CA GLY A 63 -1.14 -5.42 -11.42
C GLY A 63 -2.15 -4.51 -10.75
N HIS A 64 -2.00 -4.36 -9.43
CA HIS A 64 -2.90 -3.53 -8.65
C HIS A 64 -2.18 -2.28 -8.16
N HIS A 65 -2.73 -1.12 -8.47
CA HIS A 65 -2.24 0.15 -7.95
C HIS A 65 -2.98 0.45 -6.65
N MET A 66 -2.25 0.54 -5.56
CA MET A 66 -2.83 0.78 -4.24
C MET A 66 -2.47 2.17 -3.74
N ILE A 67 -3.46 2.85 -3.18
CA ILE A 67 -3.30 4.17 -2.56
C ILE A 67 -3.82 4.03 -1.13
N VAL A 68 -2.96 4.31 -0.16
CA VAL A 68 -3.30 4.17 1.26
C VAL A 68 -3.12 5.52 1.93
N ARG A 69 -4.21 6.09 2.40
CA ARG A 69 -4.20 7.37 3.10
C ARG A 69 -4.27 7.15 4.59
N LYS A 70 -3.36 7.79 5.32
CA LYS A 70 -3.36 7.74 6.78
C LYS A 70 -4.36 8.74 7.34
N LEU A 71 -5.25 8.28 8.18
CA LEU A 71 -6.29 9.11 8.80
C LEU A 71 -5.82 9.87 10.03
#